data_cbc4867df4a6d40279a84f4d8dd9ec3a
#
_entry.id   cbc4867df4a6d40279a84f4d8dd9ec3a
#
_cell.length_a   1.000
_cell.length_b   1.000
_cell.length_c   1.000
_cell.angle_alpha   90.00
_cell.angle_beta   90.00
_cell.angle_gamma   90.00
#
_symmetry.space_group_name_H-M   'P 1'
#
loop_
_entity.id
_entity.type
_entity.pdbx_description
1 polymer ?
#
loop_
_entity_poly.entity_id
_entity_poly.type
_entity_poly.pdbx_seq_one_letter_code
_entity_poly.pdbx_strand_id
1 'polypeptide(L)'
;HQQKAAILAGGSDLLGMMKDRIEGPKLKMPGFLIDIKGINELNYIKEEKNSLKIGAGTPLSEIVASDLIAKKHPLLHQAASQVGVPQIRNVGTLGGNLCQKPRCWYFRGKLFQDCFRKGGNNCYAPGGENRYHAVFGGAKCFMVHPSDLAPALIALNARVEIASPKGNRTVTKE
;
A
#
# COMPACT_ATOMS: atom_id res chain seq x y z
N HIS A 1 3.18 -7.61 21.40
CA HIS A 1 3.49 -8.26 20.10
C HIS A 1 3.84 -7.27 18.95
N GLN A 2 3.89 -5.95 19.21
CA GLN A 2 3.97 -4.90 18.18
C GLN A 2 5.13 -5.05 17.17
N GLN A 3 6.27 -5.61 17.58
CA GLN A 3 7.43 -5.83 16.68
C GLN A 3 7.43 -7.20 16.00
N LYS A 4 6.51 -8.10 16.39
CA LYS A 4 6.47 -9.49 15.91
C LYS A 4 5.22 -9.82 15.10
N ALA A 5 4.31 -8.87 14.93
CA ALA A 5 3.06 -9.08 14.21
C ALA A 5 2.98 -8.20 12.96
N ALA A 6 2.36 -8.73 11.92
CA ALA A 6 2.00 -7.98 10.72
C ALA A 6 0.50 -8.10 10.44
N ILE A 7 -0.09 -7.02 9.92
CA ILE A 7 -1.48 -7.00 9.48
C ILE A 7 -1.59 -7.69 8.13
N LEU A 8 -2.46 -8.67 8.02
CA LEU A 8 -2.79 -9.39 6.81
C LEU A 8 -4.17 -8.94 6.31
N ALA A 9 -4.18 -8.14 5.23
CA ALA A 9 -5.37 -7.87 4.42
C ALA A 9 -5.41 -8.89 3.27
N GLY A 10 -5.32 -8.46 2.01
CA GLY A 10 -5.25 -9.36 0.87
C GLY A 10 -3.99 -10.20 0.74
N GLY A 11 -2.92 -9.83 1.41
CA GLY A 11 -1.65 -10.58 1.43
C GLY A 11 -0.83 -10.51 0.14
N SER A 12 -1.32 -9.87 -0.92
CA SER A 12 -0.70 -9.85 -2.25
C SER A 12 0.72 -9.25 -2.28
N ASP A 13 1.09 -8.44 -1.29
CA ASP A 13 2.44 -7.93 -1.10
C ASP A 13 3.19 -8.63 0.05
N LEU A 14 2.55 -8.72 1.22
CA LEU A 14 3.17 -9.24 2.44
C LEU A 14 3.62 -10.70 2.29
N LEU A 15 2.75 -11.57 1.76
CA LEU A 15 3.07 -12.99 1.62
C LEU A 15 4.22 -13.22 0.63
N GLY A 16 4.30 -12.41 -0.44
CA GLY A 16 5.45 -12.43 -1.35
C GLY A 16 6.75 -12.08 -0.65
N MET A 17 6.74 -11.01 0.17
CA MET A 17 7.91 -10.62 0.96
C MET A 17 8.33 -11.72 1.95
N MET A 18 7.36 -12.36 2.60
CA MET A 18 7.62 -13.48 3.53
C MET A 18 8.21 -14.68 2.80
N LYS A 19 7.63 -15.08 1.65
CA LYS A 19 8.14 -16.17 0.81
C LYS A 19 9.59 -15.90 0.38
N ASP A 20 9.88 -14.67 -0.02
CA ASP A 20 11.20 -14.27 -0.47
C ASP A 20 12.17 -13.97 0.70
N ARG A 21 11.71 -14.05 1.94
CA ARG A 21 12.50 -13.76 3.15
C ARG A 21 13.20 -12.40 3.07
N ILE A 22 12.42 -11.35 2.75
CA ILE A 22 12.94 -9.99 2.68
C ILE A 22 13.09 -9.43 4.08
N GLU A 23 14.32 -9.37 4.56
CA GLU A 23 14.67 -8.94 5.91
C GLU A 23 15.80 -7.91 5.91
N GLY A 24 16.04 -7.30 7.06
CA GLY A 24 17.12 -6.37 7.33
C GLY A 24 17.19 -6.00 8.81
N PRO A 25 18.02 -5.03 9.18
CA PRO A 25 18.25 -4.67 10.58
C PRO A 25 16.96 -4.41 11.38
N LYS A 26 16.00 -3.66 10.80
CA LYS A 26 14.71 -3.32 11.43
C LYS A 26 13.50 -3.94 10.71
N LEU A 27 13.71 -4.67 9.63
CA LEU A 27 12.67 -5.38 8.91
C LEU A 27 12.83 -6.88 9.20
N LYS A 28 11.99 -7.41 10.06
CA LYS A 28 12.02 -8.82 10.47
C LYS A 28 10.79 -9.56 9.97
N MET A 29 10.93 -10.87 9.79
CA MET A 29 9.79 -11.73 9.52
C MET A 29 8.81 -11.66 10.70
N PRO A 30 7.50 -11.47 10.42
CA PRO A 30 6.50 -11.48 11.48
C PRO A 30 6.35 -12.89 12.06
N GLY A 31 6.32 -12.98 13.39
CA GLY A 31 6.00 -14.23 14.09
C GLY A 31 4.50 -14.48 14.17
N PHE A 32 3.68 -13.44 13.92
CA PHE A 32 2.21 -13.51 13.95
C PHE A 32 1.63 -12.73 12.78
N LEU A 33 0.56 -13.25 12.19
CA LEU A 33 -0.26 -12.53 11.22
C LEU A 33 -1.61 -12.22 11.85
N ILE A 34 -2.02 -10.97 11.79
CA ILE A 34 -3.33 -10.51 12.24
C ILE A 34 -4.19 -10.34 11.00
N ASP A 35 -5.06 -11.31 10.76
CA ASP A 35 -6.00 -11.25 9.63
C ASP A 35 -7.13 -10.27 9.93
N ILE A 36 -7.28 -9.27 9.06
CA ILE A 36 -8.31 -8.23 9.18
C ILE A 36 -9.47 -8.40 8.18
N LYS A 37 -9.48 -9.45 7.37
CA LYS A 37 -10.54 -9.67 6.36
C LYS A 37 -11.93 -9.89 6.96
N GLY A 38 -11.99 -10.40 8.18
CA GLY A 38 -13.25 -10.59 8.92
C GLY A 38 -13.80 -9.33 9.60
N ILE A 39 -13.16 -8.17 9.47
CA ILE A 39 -13.61 -6.91 10.07
C ILE A 39 -14.51 -6.19 9.07
N ASN A 40 -15.82 -6.41 9.17
CA ASN A 40 -16.81 -5.87 8.22
C ASN A 40 -16.82 -4.34 8.16
N GLU A 41 -16.47 -3.67 9.26
CA GLU A 41 -16.38 -2.22 9.38
C GLU A 41 -15.26 -1.62 8.50
N LEU A 42 -14.35 -2.45 7.99
CA LEU A 42 -13.29 -2.02 7.06
C LEU A 42 -13.66 -2.23 5.59
N ASN A 43 -14.77 -2.94 5.29
CA ASN A 43 -15.21 -3.19 3.92
C ASN A 43 -16.52 -2.45 3.64
N TYR A 44 -16.46 -1.31 3.00
CA TYR A 44 -17.64 -0.55 2.59
C TYR A 44 -17.32 0.46 1.48
N ILE A 45 -18.34 0.79 0.69
CA ILE A 45 -18.38 1.93 -0.23
C ILE A 45 -19.67 2.70 0.13
N LYS A 46 -19.52 3.90 0.70
CA LYS A 46 -20.65 4.71 1.18
C LYS A 46 -20.61 6.10 0.57
N GLU A 47 -21.70 6.50 -0.06
CA GLU A 47 -21.90 7.85 -0.52
C GLU A 47 -22.42 8.73 0.63
N GLU A 48 -21.82 9.90 0.80
CA GLU A 48 -22.26 10.97 1.66
C GLU A 48 -22.62 12.20 0.80
N LYS A 49 -23.23 13.24 1.39
CA LYS A 49 -23.72 14.43 0.63
C LYS A 49 -22.70 15.00 -0.35
N ASN A 50 -21.42 15.10 0.02
CA ASN A 50 -20.37 15.72 -0.78
C ASN A 50 -19.09 14.86 -0.86
N SER A 51 -19.15 13.59 -0.49
CA SER A 51 -17.97 12.73 -0.48
C SER A 51 -18.35 11.26 -0.66
N LEU A 52 -17.36 10.48 -1.07
CA LEU A 52 -17.43 9.04 -1.10
C LEU A 52 -16.46 8.50 -0.04
N LYS A 53 -16.96 7.67 0.87
CA LYS A 53 -16.14 6.96 1.85
C LYS A 53 -15.95 5.51 1.43
N ILE A 54 -14.70 5.05 1.44
CA ILE A 54 -14.33 3.68 1.10
C ILE A 54 -13.50 3.11 2.25
N GLY A 55 -13.89 1.94 2.73
CA GLY A 55 -13.17 1.22 3.77
C GLY A 55 -11.81 0.73 3.31
N ALA A 56 -10.83 0.73 4.20
CA ALA A 56 -9.48 0.29 3.88
C ALA A 56 -9.39 -1.21 3.51
N GLY A 57 -10.33 -2.02 4.00
CA GLY A 57 -10.46 -3.45 3.71
C GLY A 57 -11.22 -3.77 2.42
N THR A 58 -11.79 -2.77 1.73
CA THR A 58 -12.56 -2.98 0.51
C THR A 58 -11.67 -3.58 -0.59
N PRO A 59 -12.02 -4.74 -1.16
CA PRO A 59 -11.32 -5.34 -2.28
C PRO A 59 -11.31 -4.43 -3.51
N LEU A 60 -10.22 -4.47 -4.28
CA LEU A 60 -10.11 -3.69 -5.51
C LEU A 60 -11.16 -4.11 -6.55
N SER A 61 -11.54 -5.38 -6.57
CA SER A 61 -12.61 -5.89 -7.43
C SER A 61 -13.97 -5.25 -7.13
N GLU A 62 -14.30 -4.96 -5.87
CA GLU A 62 -15.53 -4.25 -5.49
C GLU A 62 -15.49 -2.79 -5.94
N ILE A 63 -14.32 -2.13 -5.86
CA ILE A 63 -14.14 -0.77 -6.40
C ILE A 63 -14.38 -0.75 -7.91
N VAL A 64 -13.85 -1.75 -8.64
CA VAL A 64 -14.04 -1.88 -10.08
C VAL A 64 -15.50 -2.23 -10.45
N ALA A 65 -16.17 -3.04 -9.65
CA ALA A 65 -17.55 -3.43 -9.89
C ALA A 65 -18.58 -2.35 -9.50
N SER A 66 -18.14 -1.28 -8.81
CA SER A 66 -19.04 -0.26 -8.31
C SER A 66 -19.48 0.74 -9.39
N ASP A 67 -20.73 0.71 -9.81
CA ASP A 67 -21.33 1.71 -10.70
C ASP A 67 -21.24 3.14 -10.14
N LEU A 68 -21.33 3.27 -8.81
CA LEU A 68 -21.20 4.56 -8.13
C LEU A 68 -19.82 5.16 -8.37
N ILE A 69 -18.76 4.35 -8.20
CA ILE A 69 -17.38 4.79 -8.42
C ILE A 69 -17.13 5.04 -9.91
N ALA A 70 -17.60 4.15 -10.78
CA ALA A 70 -17.45 4.31 -12.22
C ALA A 70 -18.06 5.63 -12.74
N LYS A 71 -19.24 6.01 -12.22
CA LYS A 71 -19.95 7.22 -12.65
C LYS A 71 -19.42 8.50 -12.01
N LYS A 72 -19.11 8.48 -10.69
CA LYS A 72 -18.75 9.70 -9.94
C LYS A 72 -17.26 9.93 -9.78
N HIS A 73 -16.47 8.87 -9.81
CA HIS A 73 -15.01 8.89 -9.63
C HIS A 73 -14.30 8.03 -10.68
N PRO A 74 -14.49 8.30 -12.00
CA PRO A 74 -13.97 7.45 -13.08
C PRO A 74 -12.45 7.27 -13.02
N LEU A 75 -11.71 8.27 -12.53
CA LEU A 75 -10.26 8.17 -12.36
C LEU A 75 -9.87 7.06 -11.36
N LEU A 76 -10.60 6.98 -10.23
CA LEU A 76 -10.36 5.90 -9.25
C LEU A 76 -10.74 4.54 -9.80
N HIS A 77 -11.88 4.45 -10.50
CA HIS A 77 -12.31 3.23 -11.18
C HIS A 77 -11.27 2.74 -12.19
N GLN A 78 -10.80 3.64 -13.04
CA GLN A 78 -9.78 3.32 -14.05
C GLN A 78 -8.46 2.87 -13.40
N ALA A 79 -7.98 3.60 -12.40
CA ALA A 79 -6.77 3.22 -11.68
C ALA A 79 -6.91 1.82 -11.03
N ALA A 80 -8.03 1.55 -10.36
CA ALA A 80 -8.27 0.26 -9.74
C ALA A 80 -8.34 -0.89 -10.76
N SER A 81 -8.93 -0.65 -11.93
CA SER A 81 -9.05 -1.65 -12.99
C SER A 81 -7.69 -2.08 -13.59
N GLN A 82 -6.68 -1.23 -13.49
CA GLN A 82 -5.32 -1.48 -13.99
C GLN A 82 -4.41 -2.15 -12.95
N VAL A 83 -4.83 -2.29 -11.69
CA VAL A 83 -4.01 -2.94 -10.66
C VAL A 83 -3.86 -4.43 -10.96
N GLY A 84 -2.64 -4.84 -11.28
CA GLY A 84 -2.28 -6.26 -11.47
C GLY A 84 -3.23 -7.03 -12.38
N VAL A 85 -3.67 -8.20 -11.91
CA VAL A 85 -4.62 -9.09 -12.60
C VAL A 85 -5.88 -9.28 -11.76
N PRO A 86 -7.00 -9.77 -12.33
CA PRO A 86 -8.26 -9.96 -11.59
C PRO A 86 -8.09 -10.72 -10.27
N GLN A 87 -7.24 -11.76 -10.25
CA GLN A 87 -6.97 -12.56 -9.06
C GLN A 87 -6.34 -11.73 -7.94
N ILE A 88 -5.47 -10.78 -8.28
CA ILE A 88 -4.88 -9.85 -7.31
C ILE A 88 -5.93 -8.87 -6.82
N ARG A 89 -6.80 -8.36 -7.70
CA ARG A 89 -7.88 -7.43 -7.32
C ARG A 89 -8.93 -8.07 -6.42
N ASN A 90 -9.19 -9.37 -6.57
CA ASN A 90 -10.14 -10.09 -5.74
C ASN A 90 -9.70 -10.22 -4.27
N VAL A 91 -8.41 -10.15 -3.99
CA VAL A 91 -7.87 -10.26 -2.63
C VAL A 91 -7.21 -8.96 -2.15
N GLY A 92 -6.61 -8.19 -3.06
CA GLY A 92 -5.97 -6.92 -2.74
C GLY A 92 -7.00 -5.88 -2.32
N THR A 93 -6.69 -5.11 -1.28
CA THR A 93 -7.59 -4.11 -0.71
C THR A 93 -7.09 -2.69 -0.97
N LEU A 94 -7.96 -1.69 -0.85
CA LEU A 94 -7.61 -0.28 -0.99
C LEU A 94 -6.46 0.11 -0.04
N GLY A 95 -6.62 -0.17 1.24
CA GLY A 95 -5.58 0.13 2.24
C GLY A 95 -4.31 -0.66 2.03
N GLY A 96 -4.42 -1.94 1.66
CA GLY A 96 -3.27 -2.78 1.32
C GLY A 96 -2.49 -2.24 0.11
N ASN A 97 -3.17 -1.75 -0.92
CA ASN A 97 -2.52 -1.12 -2.07
C ASN A 97 -1.75 0.14 -1.67
N LEU A 98 -2.30 0.98 -0.81
CA LEU A 98 -1.60 2.17 -0.30
C LEU A 98 -0.42 1.83 0.61
N CYS A 99 -0.49 0.75 1.37
CA CYS A 99 0.52 0.34 2.36
C CYS A 99 1.58 -0.62 1.80
N GLN A 100 1.52 -0.99 0.52
CA GLN A 100 2.46 -1.94 -0.06
C GLN A 100 3.90 -1.43 -0.04
N LYS A 101 4.85 -2.35 0.05
CA LYS A 101 6.28 -2.04 0.12
C LYS A 101 6.89 -1.80 -1.26
N PRO A 102 8.00 -1.06 -1.33
CA PRO A 102 8.64 -0.73 -2.61
C PRO A 102 8.95 -1.94 -3.49
N ARG A 103 9.01 -1.71 -4.81
CA ARG A 103 9.47 -2.68 -5.81
C ARG A 103 10.95 -2.51 -6.15
N CYS A 104 11.65 -1.64 -5.43
CA CYS A 104 13.08 -1.41 -5.56
C CYS A 104 13.85 -2.74 -5.45
N TRP A 105 14.73 -3.01 -6.40
CA TRP A 105 15.51 -4.25 -6.47
C TRP A 105 16.39 -4.46 -5.24
N TYR A 106 16.96 -3.39 -4.70
CA TYR A 106 17.80 -3.42 -3.51
C TYR A 106 16.97 -3.73 -2.25
N PHE A 107 15.76 -3.18 -2.16
CA PHE A 107 14.83 -3.53 -1.09
C PHE A 107 14.38 -4.99 -1.18
N ARG A 108 14.07 -5.48 -2.40
CA ARG A 108 13.63 -6.86 -2.61
C ARG A 108 14.77 -7.88 -2.65
N GLY A 109 16.00 -7.43 -2.83
CA GLY A 109 17.18 -8.30 -2.86
C GLY A 109 17.67 -8.69 -1.45
N LYS A 110 17.93 -9.97 -1.23
CA LYS A 110 18.39 -10.51 0.08
C LYS A 110 19.77 -10.00 0.48
N LEU A 111 20.66 -9.79 -0.50
CA LEU A 111 22.05 -9.41 -0.27
C LEU A 111 22.22 -7.96 0.22
N PHE A 112 21.24 -7.09 0.01
CA PHE A 112 21.31 -5.67 0.32
C PHE A 112 20.77 -5.38 1.73
N GLN A 113 21.46 -5.87 2.75
CA GLN A 113 20.99 -5.81 4.14
C GLN A 113 21.01 -4.39 4.70
N ASP A 114 21.98 -3.56 4.32
CA ASP A 114 22.10 -2.17 4.80
C ASP A 114 21.15 -1.20 4.08
N CYS A 115 20.14 -1.70 3.35
CA CYS A 115 19.14 -0.85 2.72
C CYS A 115 18.38 -0.01 3.75
N PHE A 116 18.31 1.31 3.51
CA PHE A 116 17.60 2.26 4.39
C PHE A 116 16.17 1.83 4.74
N ARG A 117 15.42 1.29 3.77
CA ARG A 117 14.05 0.80 3.96
C ARG A 117 13.96 -0.51 4.75
N LYS A 118 15.06 -1.20 4.93
CA LYS A 118 15.18 -2.38 5.82
C LYS A 118 15.69 -2.00 7.22
N GLY A 119 15.92 -0.70 7.45
CA GLY A 119 16.46 -0.16 8.70
C GLY A 119 17.98 -0.08 8.74
N GLY A 120 18.65 -0.21 7.61
CA GLY A 120 20.06 0.12 7.43
C GLY A 120 20.29 1.60 7.15
N ASN A 121 21.48 1.96 6.69
CA ASN A 121 21.93 3.35 6.54
C ASN A 121 22.19 3.75 5.09
N ASN A 122 22.07 2.83 4.14
CA ASN A 122 22.47 3.03 2.75
C ASN A 122 21.30 2.97 1.77
N CYS A 123 21.40 3.76 0.68
CA CYS A 123 20.62 3.58 -0.53
C CYS A 123 21.55 3.19 -1.67
N TYR A 124 21.42 2.00 -2.20
CA TYR A 124 22.28 1.46 -3.26
C TYR A 124 21.96 2.03 -4.65
N ALA A 125 20.81 2.71 -4.81
CA ALA A 125 20.37 3.18 -6.12
C ALA A 125 21.30 4.24 -6.74
N PRO A 126 21.83 5.27 -6.01
CA PRO A 126 22.67 6.29 -6.62
C PRO A 126 23.97 5.76 -7.27
N GLY A 127 24.55 4.73 -6.67
CA GLY A 127 25.79 4.12 -7.17
C GLY A 127 25.59 2.83 -7.96
N GLY A 128 24.35 2.44 -8.26
CA GLY A 128 24.01 1.19 -8.91
C GLY A 128 22.96 1.35 -10.00
N GLU A 129 22.26 0.24 -10.32
CA GLU A 129 21.15 0.26 -11.27
C GLU A 129 19.98 1.06 -10.71
N ASN A 130 19.59 2.14 -11.38
CA ASN A 130 18.60 3.09 -10.88
C ASN A 130 17.54 3.53 -11.89
N ARG A 131 17.50 2.93 -13.09
CA ARG A 131 16.59 3.34 -14.19
C ARG A 131 15.10 3.36 -13.83
N TYR A 132 14.68 2.63 -12.80
CA TYR A 132 13.30 2.57 -12.31
C TYR A 132 13.14 3.23 -10.92
N HIS A 133 14.05 4.11 -10.55
CA HIS A 133 14.00 4.85 -9.30
C HIS A 133 13.51 6.28 -9.52
N ALA A 134 13.23 6.99 -8.44
CA ALA A 134 12.73 8.35 -8.50
C ALA A 134 13.78 9.30 -9.11
N VAL A 135 13.35 10.11 -10.07
CA VAL A 135 14.18 11.18 -10.69
C VAL A 135 14.18 12.42 -9.81
N PHE A 136 13.04 12.70 -9.16
CA PHE A 136 12.87 13.85 -8.27
C PHE A 136 12.74 13.41 -6.82
N GLY A 137 13.23 14.23 -5.89
CA GLY A 137 13.20 13.96 -4.46
C GLY A 137 14.27 12.95 -4.01
N GLY A 138 14.02 12.25 -2.92
CA GLY A 138 14.84 11.12 -2.50
C GLY A 138 16.08 11.46 -1.66
N ALA A 139 15.98 12.31 -0.63
CA ALA A 139 17.13 12.67 0.21
C ALA A 139 17.89 11.45 0.80
N LYS A 140 17.17 10.40 1.21
CA LYS A 140 17.76 9.19 1.79
C LYS A 140 17.41 7.90 1.04
N CYS A 141 16.37 7.93 0.20
CA CYS A 141 15.88 6.75 -0.50
C CYS A 141 15.19 7.17 -1.80
N PHE A 142 15.62 6.62 -2.91
CA PHE A 142 15.13 6.95 -4.25
C PHE A 142 14.06 5.98 -4.77
N MET A 143 13.39 5.25 -3.88
CA MET A 143 12.30 4.36 -4.30
C MET A 143 11.12 5.14 -4.85
N VAL A 144 10.41 4.54 -5.82
CA VAL A 144 9.09 5.01 -6.25
C VAL A 144 8.01 4.35 -5.39
N HIS A 145 6.99 5.10 -4.98
CA HIS A 145 5.85 4.53 -4.27
C HIS A 145 5.07 3.59 -5.20
N PRO A 146 4.82 2.34 -4.81
CA PRO A 146 4.32 1.32 -5.74
C PRO A 146 2.79 1.28 -5.89
N SER A 147 2.04 2.14 -5.20
CA SER A 147 0.58 2.13 -5.28
C SER A 147 0.09 2.76 -6.57
N ASP A 148 -0.69 2.01 -7.33
CA ASP A 148 -1.38 2.50 -8.52
C ASP A 148 -2.51 3.47 -8.16
N LEU A 149 -3.11 3.29 -6.97
CA LEU A 149 -4.23 4.11 -6.50
C LEU A 149 -3.78 5.45 -5.89
N ALA A 150 -2.57 5.54 -5.32
CA ALA A 150 -2.12 6.74 -4.64
C ALA A 150 -2.13 7.99 -5.55
N PRO A 151 -1.64 7.96 -6.79
CA PRO A 151 -1.72 9.12 -7.69
C PRO A 151 -3.16 9.54 -7.99
N ALA A 152 -4.06 8.59 -8.23
CA ALA A 152 -5.47 8.87 -8.49
C ALA A 152 -6.16 9.51 -7.28
N LEU A 153 -5.89 8.99 -6.07
CA LEU A 153 -6.42 9.54 -4.83
C LEU A 153 -5.91 10.96 -4.55
N ILE A 154 -4.63 11.22 -4.83
CA ILE A 154 -4.05 12.57 -4.72
C ILE A 154 -4.72 13.53 -5.70
N ALA A 155 -4.92 13.12 -6.95
CA ALA A 155 -5.59 13.94 -7.96
C ALA A 155 -7.06 14.23 -7.60
N LEU A 156 -7.71 13.31 -6.90
CA LEU A 156 -9.09 13.46 -6.40
C LEU A 156 -9.17 14.24 -5.07
N ASN A 157 -8.06 14.77 -4.55
CA ASN A 157 -7.97 15.39 -3.22
C ASN A 157 -8.52 14.50 -2.10
N ALA A 158 -8.31 13.20 -2.20
CA ALA A 158 -8.76 12.26 -1.19
C ALA A 158 -8.09 12.51 0.16
N ARG A 159 -8.81 12.21 1.23
CA ARG A 159 -8.34 12.27 2.61
C ARG A 159 -8.27 10.85 3.17
N VAL A 160 -7.27 10.57 3.98
CA VAL A 160 -7.14 9.28 4.66
C VAL A 160 -7.47 9.48 6.13
N GLU A 161 -8.52 8.83 6.61
CA GLU A 161 -8.86 8.79 8.03
C GLU A 161 -8.14 7.61 8.70
N ILE A 162 -7.34 7.90 9.70
CA ILE A 162 -6.61 6.89 10.49
C ILE A 162 -7.23 6.82 11.86
N ALA A 163 -7.85 5.69 12.17
CA ALA A 163 -8.42 5.42 13.48
C ALA A 163 -7.38 4.79 14.42
N SER A 164 -7.40 5.20 15.67
CA SER A 164 -6.57 4.61 16.74
C SER A 164 -7.29 4.66 18.08
N PRO A 165 -6.86 3.89 19.10
CA PRO A 165 -7.41 3.98 20.46
C PRO A 165 -7.27 5.36 21.11
N LYS A 166 -6.33 6.20 20.59
CA LYS A 166 -6.09 7.56 21.07
C LYS A 166 -6.91 8.62 20.32
N GLY A 167 -7.78 8.21 19.40
CA GLY A 167 -8.59 9.09 18.55
C GLY A 167 -8.24 8.95 17.07
N ASN A 168 -9.04 9.64 16.26
CA ASN A 168 -8.89 9.64 14.81
C ASN A 168 -8.08 10.84 14.36
N ARG A 169 -7.32 10.65 13.28
CA ARG A 169 -6.64 11.75 12.57
C ARG A 169 -6.89 11.65 11.09
N THR A 170 -6.96 12.78 10.44
CA THR A 170 -7.06 12.87 8.98
C THR A 170 -5.70 13.25 8.40
N VAL A 171 -5.28 12.54 7.37
CA VAL A 171 -4.11 12.89 6.55
C VAL A 171 -4.64 13.42 5.22
N THR A 172 -4.21 14.63 4.89
CA THR A 172 -4.48 15.29 3.62
C THR A 172 -3.20 15.34 2.79
N LYS A 173 -3.35 15.65 1.51
CA LYS A 173 -2.24 16.06 0.65
C LYS A 173 -1.72 17.42 1.17
N GLU A 174 -0.49 17.48 1.61
CA GLU A 174 0.32 18.70 1.73
C GLU A 174 1.38 18.72 0.63
#